data_e78bddde7fbfbcc8768edaa65635c294
#
_entry.id   e78bddde7fbfbcc8768edaa65635c294
#
_cell.length_a   1.000
_cell.length_b   1.000
_cell.length_c   1.000
_cell.angle_alpha   90.00
_cell.angle_beta   90.00
_cell.angle_gamma   90.00
#
_symmetry.space_group_name_H-M   'P 1'
#
loop_
_entity.id
_entity.type
_entity.pdbx_description
1 polymer ?
#
loop_
_entity_poly.entity_id
_entity_poly.type
_entity_poly.pdbx_seq_one_letter_code
_entity_poly.pdbx_strand_id
1 'polypeptide(L)'
;MMSEISIASAVKKVIFSAMILSLLAVPVMTAYGSSYGSLPPDIQRIKDRGKLVVAMFHEDIPPFFMHDEQGRFYGLDVDLARDIADRLGVDVQFNRGAQSFDEIVEIVAAKEADVAISWLSRTLERAEKVRYTQPYIVLRQGLLINRLRLAELPKSQNPMQALNHPESRVGVRAGTSYVDFGHSIFPEAEIKEYPDWDPYIVEAVFQGELVAGYHDEIEIKKYVMQRPEASIQASTAIIKDLKDPIAMAVPWDSHALLDWLNIYIQEHARDWDADKVLQEYEESLEVEN
;
A
#
# COMPACT_ATOMS: atom_id res chain seq x y z
N MET A 1 -52.60 -49.55 -77.00
CA MET A 1 -52.91 -49.58 -75.56
C MET A 1 -51.80 -48.84 -74.84
N MET A 2 -51.95 -47.53 -74.67
CA MET A 2 -50.96 -46.64 -74.05
C MET A 2 -51.29 -46.55 -72.58
N SER A 3 -50.30 -46.88 -71.67
CA SER A 3 -50.45 -46.76 -70.27
C SER A 3 -50.05 -45.35 -69.82
N GLU A 4 -51.04 -44.57 -69.34
CA GLU A 4 -50.80 -43.28 -68.68
C GLU A 4 -50.04 -43.44 -67.37
N ILE A 5 -48.85 -42.89 -67.31
CA ILE A 5 -48.06 -42.79 -66.06
C ILE A 5 -48.45 -41.51 -65.36
N SER A 6 -49.15 -41.64 -64.28
CA SER A 6 -49.62 -40.52 -63.46
C SER A 6 -48.46 -39.70 -62.82
N ILE A 7 -48.37 -38.45 -63.30
CA ILE A 7 -47.37 -37.44 -62.83
C ILE A 7 -47.47 -37.15 -61.29
N ALA A 8 -48.62 -37.46 -60.68
CA ALA A 8 -48.88 -37.21 -59.25
C ALA A 8 -48.04 -38.06 -58.28
N SER A 9 -47.58 -39.22 -58.68
CA SER A 9 -46.78 -40.11 -57.87
C SER A 9 -45.28 -39.68 -57.76
N ALA A 10 -44.73 -39.07 -58.81
CA ALA A 10 -43.37 -38.62 -58.90
C ALA A 10 -43.11 -37.35 -58.02
N VAL A 11 -44.10 -36.42 -58.02
CA VAL A 11 -44.03 -35.13 -57.30
C VAL A 11 -44.08 -35.37 -55.79
N LYS A 12 -44.87 -36.35 -55.26
CA LYS A 12 -44.92 -36.63 -53.85
C LYS A 12 -43.60 -37.23 -53.30
N LYS A 13 -42.89 -38.05 -54.11
CA LYS A 13 -41.60 -38.63 -53.70
C LYS A 13 -40.46 -37.60 -53.66
N VAL A 14 -40.47 -36.62 -54.57
CA VAL A 14 -39.46 -35.55 -54.61
C VAL A 14 -39.65 -34.55 -53.45
N ILE A 15 -40.90 -34.22 -53.12
CA ILE A 15 -41.20 -33.30 -52.01
C ILE A 15 -40.87 -33.94 -50.65
N PHE A 16 -41.11 -35.25 -50.48
CA PHE A 16 -40.80 -35.95 -49.24
C PHE A 16 -39.29 -36.16 -49.03
N SER A 17 -38.52 -36.34 -50.14
CA SER A 17 -37.06 -36.45 -50.09
C SER A 17 -36.38 -35.09 -49.84
N ALA A 18 -36.94 -33.99 -50.34
CA ALA A 18 -36.43 -32.63 -50.08
C ALA A 18 -36.74 -32.16 -48.67
N MET A 19 -37.83 -32.59 -48.03
CA MET A 19 -38.23 -32.23 -46.67
C MET A 19 -37.45 -32.97 -45.60
N ILE A 20 -36.90 -34.14 -45.89
CA ILE A 20 -36.03 -34.93 -44.96
C ILE A 20 -34.58 -34.42 -45.01
N LEU A 21 -34.14 -33.83 -46.12
CA LEU A 21 -32.80 -33.27 -46.25
C LEU A 21 -32.62 -31.87 -45.64
N SER A 22 -33.74 -31.16 -45.43
CA SER A 22 -33.70 -29.81 -44.80
C SER A 22 -33.74 -29.84 -43.29
N LEU A 23 -33.98 -31.01 -42.63
CA LEU A 23 -34.00 -31.12 -41.17
C LEU A 23 -32.64 -31.47 -40.54
N LEU A 24 -31.57 -31.68 -41.32
CA LEU A 24 -30.25 -32.00 -40.85
C LEU A 24 -29.20 -30.91 -40.95
N ALA A 25 -29.60 -29.73 -41.46
CA ALA A 25 -28.76 -28.51 -41.38
C ALA A 25 -29.17 -27.70 -40.15
N VAL A 26 -28.98 -28.25 -38.95
CA VAL A 26 -28.83 -27.46 -37.75
C VAL A 26 -27.51 -26.71 -37.94
N PRO A 27 -27.52 -25.36 -38.09
CA PRO A 27 -26.27 -24.64 -38.02
C PRO A 27 -25.73 -24.91 -36.62
N VAL A 28 -24.66 -25.69 -36.54
CA VAL A 28 -23.79 -25.64 -35.37
C VAL A 28 -23.24 -24.22 -35.37
N MET A 29 -24.00 -23.30 -34.74
CA MET A 29 -23.43 -22.07 -34.25
C MET A 29 -22.40 -22.51 -33.21
N THR A 30 -21.19 -22.79 -33.67
CA THR A 30 -20.02 -22.66 -32.84
C THR A 30 -20.09 -21.23 -32.34
N ALA A 31 -20.58 -21.06 -31.11
CA ALA A 31 -20.32 -19.87 -30.36
C ALA A 31 -18.79 -19.76 -30.34
N TYR A 32 -18.23 -18.98 -31.23
CA TYR A 32 -16.94 -18.34 -31.00
C TYR A 32 -17.15 -17.44 -29.77
N GLY A 33 -17.32 -18.07 -28.61
CA GLY A 33 -17.03 -17.42 -27.37
C GLY A 33 -15.61 -16.91 -27.51
N SER A 34 -15.43 -15.60 -27.54
CA SER A 34 -14.12 -15.00 -27.42
C SER A 34 -13.49 -15.63 -26.22
N SER A 35 -12.59 -16.60 -26.44
CA SER A 35 -11.67 -17.07 -25.42
C SER A 35 -10.65 -15.95 -25.20
N TYR A 36 -11.12 -14.83 -24.66
CA TYR A 36 -10.29 -14.05 -23.81
C TYR A 36 -9.96 -15.01 -22.66
N GLY A 37 -8.68 -15.39 -22.56
CA GLY A 37 -8.22 -16.34 -21.56
C GLY A 37 -8.83 -16.01 -20.20
N SER A 38 -9.17 -17.02 -19.41
CA SER A 38 -9.66 -16.81 -18.03
C SER A 38 -8.71 -15.86 -17.33
N LEU A 39 -9.28 -14.92 -16.57
CA LEU A 39 -8.48 -14.01 -15.74
C LEU A 39 -7.52 -14.84 -14.86
N PRO A 40 -6.34 -14.31 -14.54
CA PRO A 40 -5.46 -14.93 -13.58
C PRO A 40 -6.20 -15.21 -12.26
N PRO A 41 -5.91 -16.34 -11.58
CA PRO A 41 -6.70 -16.80 -10.44
C PRO A 41 -6.77 -15.81 -9.27
N ASP A 42 -5.73 -15.03 -9.03
CA ASP A 42 -5.67 -14.00 -7.99
C ASP A 42 -6.62 -12.83 -8.31
N ILE A 43 -6.62 -12.33 -9.54
CA ILE A 43 -7.54 -11.27 -9.98
C ILE A 43 -8.98 -11.81 -10.08
N GLN A 44 -9.17 -13.06 -10.59
CA GLN A 44 -10.48 -13.67 -10.69
C GLN A 44 -11.14 -13.80 -9.32
N ARG A 45 -10.41 -14.23 -8.30
CA ARG A 45 -10.89 -14.34 -6.91
C ARG A 45 -11.43 -13.01 -6.37
N ILE A 46 -10.73 -11.89 -6.63
CA ILE A 46 -11.16 -10.54 -6.24
C ILE A 46 -12.46 -10.17 -6.94
N LYS A 47 -12.53 -10.40 -8.26
CA LYS A 47 -13.73 -10.09 -9.07
C LYS A 47 -14.93 -10.96 -8.70
N ASP A 48 -14.74 -12.26 -8.46
CA ASP A 48 -15.82 -13.16 -8.07
C ASP A 48 -16.39 -12.82 -6.69
N ARG A 49 -15.54 -12.35 -5.78
CA ARG A 49 -15.96 -11.85 -4.46
C ARG A 49 -16.61 -10.47 -4.55
N GLY A 50 -16.38 -9.71 -5.63
CA GLY A 50 -16.86 -8.34 -5.81
C GLY A 50 -16.21 -7.32 -4.88
N LYS A 51 -15.08 -7.65 -4.25
CA LYS A 51 -14.41 -6.79 -3.28
C LYS A 51 -12.90 -6.96 -3.32
N LEU A 52 -12.18 -5.83 -3.23
CA LEU A 52 -10.75 -5.77 -2.91
C LEU A 52 -10.60 -5.60 -1.39
N VAL A 53 -9.98 -6.57 -0.70
CA VAL A 53 -9.71 -6.48 0.73
C VAL A 53 -8.32 -5.89 0.94
N VAL A 54 -8.27 -4.73 1.60
CA VAL A 54 -7.05 -3.96 1.86
C VAL A 54 -6.70 -4.00 3.33
N ALA A 55 -5.53 -4.56 3.67
CA ALA A 55 -5.02 -4.56 5.03
C ALA A 55 -4.38 -3.21 5.37
N MET A 56 -4.76 -2.65 6.52
CA MET A 56 -4.24 -1.40 7.04
C MET A 56 -4.05 -1.48 8.56
N PHE A 57 -3.20 -0.61 9.08
CA PHE A 57 -3.01 -0.43 10.52
C PHE A 57 -4.30 0.04 11.20
N HIS A 58 -4.52 -0.34 12.45
CA HIS A 58 -5.80 -0.09 13.15
C HIS A 58 -6.01 1.39 13.54
N GLU A 59 -4.95 2.11 13.87
CA GLU A 59 -5.00 3.54 14.20
C GLU A 59 -4.93 4.42 12.96
N ASP A 60 -5.38 5.66 13.10
CA ASP A 60 -5.25 6.66 12.06
C ASP A 60 -3.82 7.19 11.98
N ILE A 61 -3.29 7.31 10.78
CA ILE A 61 -1.95 7.85 10.50
C ILE A 61 -2.06 8.96 9.45
N PRO A 62 -2.35 10.19 9.87
CA PRO A 62 -2.36 11.33 8.95
C PRO A 62 -0.96 11.59 8.38
N PRO A 63 -0.85 11.88 7.08
CA PRO A 63 -1.87 12.11 6.06
C PRO A 63 -2.24 10.87 5.23
N PHE A 64 -1.78 9.68 5.58
CA PHE A 64 -1.95 8.47 4.77
C PHE A 64 -3.35 7.88 4.87
N PHE A 65 -3.89 7.76 6.08
CA PHE A 65 -5.26 7.31 6.33
C PHE A 65 -5.75 7.80 7.69
N MET A 66 -6.97 8.36 7.71
CA MET A 66 -7.58 8.98 8.88
C MET A 66 -9.07 9.17 8.71
N HIS A 67 -9.76 9.48 9.82
CA HIS A 67 -11.16 9.88 9.80
C HIS A 67 -11.29 11.38 10.01
N ASP A 68 -12.25 12.00 9.31
CA ASP A 68 -12.69 13.35 9.61
C ASP A 68 -13.68 13.38 10.79
N GLU A 69 -14.10 14.59 11.18
CA GLU A 69 -15.09 14.78 12.26
C GLU A 69 -16.45 14.14 11.96
N GLN A 70 -16.78 13.90 10.69
CA GLN A 70 -18.00 13.24 10.24
C GLN A 70 -17.85 11.71 10.18
N GLY A 71 -16.67 11.18 10.49
CA GLY A 71 -16.34 9.75 10.44
C GLY A 71 -16.06 9.23 9.02
N ARG A 72 -15.83 10.11 8.04
CA ARG A 72 -15.40 9.71 6.70
C ARG A 72 -13.94 9.29 6.71
N PHE A 73 -13.65 8.09 6.25
CA PHE A 73 -12.29 7.56 6.13
C PHE A 73 -11.63 8.07 4.85
N TYR A 74 -10.46 8.72 4.92
CA TYR A 74 -9.78 9.35 3.79
C TYR A 74 -8.26 9.40 4.00
N GLY A 75 -7.52 9.89 3.00
CA GLY A 75 -6.08 10.04 2.98
C GLY A 75 -5.45 9.31 1.80
N LEU A 76 -4.15 9.52 1.58
CA LEU A 76 -3.42 9.04 0.41
C LEU A 76 -3.64 7.53 0.14
N ASP A 77 -3.45 6.70 1.15
CA ASP A 77 -3.55 5.25 1.02
C ASP A 77 -5.00 4.78 0.81
N VAL A 78 -5.95 5.50 1.40
CA VAL A 78 -7.38 5.24 1.22
C VAL A 78 -7.82 5.55 -0.20
N ASP A 79 -7.35 6.66 -0.74
CA ASP A 79 -7.69 7.09 -2.10
C ASP A 79 -7.05 6.19 -3.15
N LEU A 80 -5.79 5.76 -2.94
CA LEU A 80 -5.16 4.72 -3.75
C LEU A 80 -5.96 3.42 -3.74
N ALA A 81 -6.39 2.95 -2.55
CA ALA A 81 -7.16 1.72 -2.42
C ALA A 81 -8.50 1.79 -3.16
N ARG A 82 -9.20 2.94 -3.08
CA ARG A 82 -10.46 3.17 -3.79
C ARG A 82 -10.29 3.21 -5.30
N ASP A 83 -9.31 3.97 -5.81
CA ASP A 83 -9.05 4.05 -7.25
C ASP A 83 -8.65 2.67 -7.82
N ILE A 84 -7.86 1.89 -7.10
CA ILE A 84 -7.52 0.51 -7.48
C ILE A 84 -8.76 -0.37 -7.55
N ALA A 85 -9.64 -0.32 -6.54
CA ALA A 85 -10.87 -1.11 -6.51
C ALA A 85 -11.80 -0.72 -7.66
N ASP A 86 -12.00 0.58 -7.91
CA ASP A 86 -12.81 1.10 -9.00
C ASP A 86 -12.30 0.62 -10.37
N ARG A 87 -10.99 0.63 -10.61
CA ARG A 87 -10.38 0.13 -11.86
C ARG A 87 -10.49 -1.38 -12.01
N LEU A 88 -10.47 -2.11 -10.92
CA LEU A 88 -10.78 -3.55 -10.92
C LEU A 88 -12.27 -3.84 -11.11
N GLY A 89 -13.14 -2.83 -10.97
CA GLY A 89 -14.61 -2.97 -11.06
C GLY A 89 -15.20 -3.70 -9.86
N VAL A 90 -14.68 -3.45 -8.65
CA VAL A 90 -15.12 -4.06 -7.38
C VAL A 90 -15.20 -3.01 -6.28
N ASP A 91 -15.89 -3.33 -5.17
CA ASP A 91 -15.88 -2.50 -3.97
C ASP A 91 -14.56 -2.64 -3.21
N VAL A 92 -14.19 -1.61 -2.41
CA VAL A 92 -13.08 -1.71 -1.45
C VAL A 92 -13.61 -2.13 -0.07
N GLN A 93 -12.87 -3.01 0.60
CA GLN A 93 -13.09 -3.37 1.99
C GLN A 93 -11.79 -3.21 2.77
N PHE A 94 -11.78 -2.33 3.78
CA PHE A 94 -10.63 -2.13 4.64
C PHE A 94 -10.65 -3.14 5.81
N ASN A 95 -9.53 -3.88 5.97
CA ASN A 95 -9.24 -4.71 7.13
C ASN A 95 -8.25 -3.95 8.02
N ARG A 96 -8.75 -3.33 9.07
CA ARG A 96 -7.98 -2.55 10.05
C ARG A 96 -7.78 -3.32 11.37
N GLY A 97 -7.56 -4.64 11.29
CA GLY A 97 -7.34 -5.48 12.47
C GLY A 97 -5.92 -5.47 13.02
N ALA A 98 -4.93 -5.09 12.20
CA ALA A 98 -3.51 -5.16 12.53
C ALA A 98 -3.12 -4.16 13.63
N GLN A 99 -2.50 -4.65 14.70
CA GLN A 99 -2.01 -3.85 15.83
C GLN A 99 -0.54 -3.42 15.65
N SER A 100 0.16 -3.94 14.64
CA SER A 100 1.51 -3.57 14.24
C SER A 100 1.66 -3.63 12.72
N PHE A 101 2.70 -2.98 12.19
CA PHE A 101 3.01 -3.07 10.75
C PHE A 101 3.43 -4.48 10.33
N ASP A 102 4.02 -5.26 11.23
CA ASP A 102 4.37 -6.65 10.95
C ASP A 102 3.13 -7.54 10.90
N GLU A 103 2.11 -7.27 11.72
CA GLU A 103 0.83 -7.97 11.65
C GLU A 103 0.08 -7.69 10.35
N ILE A 104 0.23 -6.50 9.73
CA ILE A 104 -0.28 -6.24 8.37
C ILE A 104 0.32 -7.25 7.38
N VAL A 105 1.62 -7.50 7.49
CA VAL A 105 2.33 -8.45 6.63
C VAL A 105 1.82 -9.87 6.85
N GLU A 106 1.56 -10.27 8.10
CA GLU A 106 0.99 -11.59 8.43
C GLU A 106 -0.44 -11.76 7.87
N ILE A 107 -1.29 -10.73 7.98
CA ILE A 107 -2.65 -10.72 7.40
C ILE A 107 -2.60 -10.97 5.89
N VAL A 108 -1.68 -10.30 5.19
CA VAL A 108 -1.50 -10.47 3.74
C VAL A 108 -0.91 -11.85 3.43
N ALA A 109 0.10 -12.31 4.16
CA ALA A 109 0.72 -13.62 3.99
C ALA A 109 -0.29 -14.76 4.20
N ALA A 110 -1.20 -14.61 5.18
CA ALA A 110 -2.31 -15.53 5.44
C ALA A 110 -3.45 -15.44 4.42
N LYS A 111 -3.41 -14.49 3.47
CA LYS A 111 -4.46 -14.22 2.47
C LYS A 111 -5.80 -13.77 3.08
N GLU A 112 -5.76 -13.18 4.25
CA GLU A 112 -6.90 -12.52 4.87
C GLU A 112 -7.17 -11.13 4.26
N ALA A 113 -6.21 -10.63 3.48
CA ALA A 113 -6.32 -9.49 2.59
C ALA A 113 -5.68 -9.79 1.23
N ASP A 114 -6.09 -9.06 0.18
CA ASP A 114 -5.52 -9.16 -1.17
C ASP A 114 -4.26 -8.31 -1.30
N VAL A 115 -4.23 -7.19 -0.61
CA VAL A 115 -3.15 -6.21 -0.66
C VAL A 115 -3.05 -5.46 0.67
N ALA A 116 -1.84 -5.08 1.07
CA ALA A 116 -1.62 -4.06 2.08
C ALA A 116 -1.34 -2.71 1.41
N ILE A 117 -2.05 -1.67 1.85
CA ILE A 117 -1.80 -0.27 1.48
C ILE A 117 -1.91 0.50 2.80
N SER A 118 -0.78 0.75 3.48
CA SER A 118 -0.77 1.22 4.86
C SER A 118 0.55 1.87 5.27
N TRP A 119 1.05 2.82 4.46
CA TRP A 119 2.34 3.46 4.76
C TRP A 119 3.44 2.45 5.12
N LEU A 120 3.42 1.31 4.43
CA LEU A 120 4.22 0.14 4.75
C LEU A 120 5.61 0.23 4.14
N SER A 121 6.65 0.40 4.96
CA SER A 121 8.04 0.36 4.53
C SER A 121 8.39 -1.01 3.97
N ARG A 122 9.08 -1.01 2.83
CA ARG A 122 9.59 -2.22 2.19
C ARG A 122 10.92 -2.62 2.81
N THR A 123 10.94 -3.75 3.53
CA THR A 123 12.15 -4.33 4.14
C THR A 123 12.43 -5.72 3.58
N LEU A 124 13.69 -6.19 3.70
CA LEU A 124 14.07 -7.54 3.29
C LEU A 124 13.39 -8.61 4.16
N GLU A 125 13.29 -8.36 5.47
CA GLU A 125 12.64 -9.28 6.41
C GLU A 125 11.16 -9.49 6.06
N ARG A 126 10.40 -8.42 5.84
CA ARG A 126 9.00 -8.51 5.43
C ARG A 126 8.85 -9.14 4.03
N ALA A 127 9.82 -8.93 3.14
CA ALA A 127 9.86 -9.52 1.81
C ALA A 127 10.08 -11.04 1.81
N GLU A 128 10.44 -11.65 2.94
CA GLU A 128 10.44 -13.11 3.10
C GLU A 128 9.02 -13.69 3.19
N LYS A 129 8.03 -12.87 3.56
CA LYS A 129 6.65 -13.31 3.82
C LYS A 129 5.65 -12.88 2.74
N VAL A 130 5.91 -11.74 2.08
CA VAL A 130 5.04 -11.13 1.08
C VAL A 130 5.85 -10.62 -0.12
N ARG A 131 5.17 -10.27 -1.20
CA ARG A 131 5.78 -9.59 -2.35
C ARG A 131 5.39 -8.12 -2.35
N TYR A 132 6.37 -7.26 -2.65
CA TYR A 132 6.16 -5.83 -2.74
C TYR A 132 6.05 -5.35 -4.18
N THR A 133 5.22 -4.35 -4.39
CA THR A 133 5.24 -3.54 -5.61
C THR A 133 6.51 -2.68 -5.67
N GLN A 134 6.73 -1.99 -6.80
CA GLN A 134 7.54 -0.79 -6.76
C GLN A 134 6.95 0.22 -5.76
N PRO A 135 7.76 1.10 -5.15
CA PRO A 135 7.26 2.10 -4.22
C PRO A 135 6.29 3.06 -4.90
N TYR A 136 5.18 3.41 -4.24
CA TYR A 136 4.29 4.50 -4.68
C TYR A 136 4.72 5.86 -4.13
N ILE A 137 5.52 5.86 -3.05
CA ILE A 137 6.22 7.03 -2.53
C ILE A 137 7.57 6.60 -1.93
N VAL A 138 8.58 7.46 -2.02
CA VAL A 138 9.88 7.23 -1.37
C VAL A 138 10.16 8.39 -0.43
N LEU A 139 10.06 8.10 0.86
CA LEU A 139 10.36 9.05 1.92
C LEU A 139 11.85 9.06 2.24
N ARG A 140 12.31 10.10 2.93
CA ARG A 140 13.63 10.15 3.56
C ARG A 140 13.48 9.88 5.03
N GLN A 141 14.56 9.43 5.63
CA GLN A 141 14.62 9.25 7.07
C GLN A 141 15.06 10.54 7.75
N GLY A 142 14.59 10.77 8.98
CA GLY A 142 14.82 12.00 9.70
C GLY A 142 15.02 11.80 11.20
N LEU A 143 15.50 12.83 11.83
CA LEU A 143 15.81 12.88 13.25
C LEU A 143 15.20 14.12 13.88
N LEU A 144 14.59 13.96 15.04
CA LEU A 144 14.30 15.01 16.01
C LEU A 144 15.38 14.94 17.11
N ILE A 145 16.21 15.96 17.26
CA ILE A 145 17.44 15.90 18.06
C ILE A 145 17.37 16.91 19.21
N ASN A 146 17.59 16.47 20.43
CA ASN A 146 17.79 17.33 21.57
C ASN A 146 19.18 18.00 21.47
N ARG A 147 19.20 19.34 21.35
CA ARG A 147 20.44 20.12 21.13
C ARG A 147 21.43 20.00 22.29
N LEU A 148 20.92 20.00 23.54
CA LEU A 148 21.77 19.93 24.73
C LEU A 148 22.39 18.55 24.87
N ARG A 149 21.59 17.50 24.74
CA ARG A 149 22.08 16.13 24.83
C ARG A 149 23.07 15.77 23.71
N LEU A 150 22.82 16.25 22.49
CA LEU A 150 23.80 16.10 21.40
C LEU A 150 25.13 16.79 21.71
N ALA A 151 25.09 17.97 22.35
CA ALA A 151 26.31 18.74 22.72
C ALA A 151 27.13 18.07 23.82
N GLU A 152 26.57 17.16 24.61
CA GLU A 152 27.25 16.36 25.64
C GLU A 152 28.02 15.17 25.05
N LEU A 153 27.64 14.72 23.85
CA LEU A 153 28.34 13.63 23.16
C LEU A 153 29.71 14.10 22.61
N PRO A 154 30.63 13.18 22.33
CA PRO A 154 31.91 13.51 21.73
C PRO A 154 31.74 14.31 20.42
N LYS A 155 32.52 15.35 20.24
CA LYS A 155 32.48 16.18 19.04
C LYS A 155 32.73 15.35 17.78
N SER A 156 31.83 15.44 16.83
CA SER A 156 31.91 14.77 15.55
C SER A 156 31.70 15.73 14.39
N GLN A 157 32.07 15.32 13.18
CA GLN A 157 31.94 16.12 11.97
C GLN A 157 30.47 16.29 11.53
N ASN A 158 29.61 15.35 11.91
CA ASN A 158 28.18 15.43 11.62
C ASN A 158 27.34 14.74 12.73
N PRO A 159 26.04 15.09 12.86
CA PRO A 159 25.15 14.53 13.88
C PRO A 159 25.04 13.00 13.84
N MET A 160 25.08 12.37 12.65
CA MET A 160 24.96 10.91 12.51
C MET A 160 26.09 10.17 13.20
N GLN A 161 27.33 10.67 13.05
CA GLN A 161 28.49 10.09 13.73
C GLN A 161 28.45 10.33 15.25
N ALA A 162 27.97 11.50 15.67
CA ALA A 162 27.80 11.79 17.11
C ALA A 162 26.76 10.86 17.74
N LEU A 163 25.65 10.59 17.04
CA LEU A 163 24.58 9.72 17.53
C LEU A 163 24.97 8.25 17.58
N ASN A 164 25.91 7.80 16.75
CA ASN A 164 26.41 6.41 16.83
C ASN A 164 27.48 6.29 17.92
N HIS A 165 27.06 6.37 19.16
CA HIS A 165 27.93 6.33 20.35
C HIS A 165 27.26 5.58 21.51
N PRO A 166 27.99 4.82 22.34
CA PRO A 166 27.42 4.03 23.45
C PRO A 166 26.61 4.84 24.49
N GLU A 167 26.88 6.13 24.62
CA GLU A 167 26.14 7.02 25.52
C GLU A 167 24.90 7.65 24.86
N SER A 168 24.71 7.41 23.53
CA SER A 168 23.57 7.91 22.80
C SER A 168 22.36 6.99 22.95
N ARG A 169 21.19 7.59 23.18
CA ARG A 169 19.90 6.91 23.17
C ARG A 169 19.04 7.47 22.06
N VAL A 170 18.63 6.60 21.14
CA VAL A 170 17.80 6.96 19.98
C VAL A 170 16.47 6.25 20.13
N GLY A 171 15.37 7.02 20.17
CA GLY A 171 14.00 6.51 20.27
C GLY A 171 13.43 6.16 18.90
N VAL A 172 12.76 5.01 18.82
CA VAL A 172 12.04 4.52 17.65
C VAL A 172 10.67 3.97 18.06
N ARG A 173 9.70 3.98 17.15
CA ARG A 173 8.38 3.38 17.40
C ARG A 173 8.51 1.86 17.30
N ALA A 174 8.04 1.14 18.32
CA ALA A 174 7.99 -0.31 18.36
C ALA A 174 7.12 -0.89 17.21
N GLY A 175 7.51 -2.05 16.69
CA GLY A 175 6.76 -2.73 15.61
C GLY A 175 6.81 -2.01 14.27
N THR A 176 7.78 -1.11 14.06
CA THR A 176 8.04 -0.44 12.79
C THR A 176 9.40 -0.82 12.23
N SER A 177 9.61 -0.61 10.93
CA SER A 177 10.93 -0.78 10.29
C SER A 177 12.03 0.10 10.88
N TYR A 178 11.66 1.15 11.63
CA TYR A 178 12.63 2.06 12.26
C TYR A 178 13.42 1.41 13.40
N VAL A 179 12.93 0.30 13.98
CA VAL A 179 13.72 -0.53 14.92
C VAL A 179 14.94 -1.09 14.20
N ASP A 180 14.73 -1.77 13.06
CA ASP A 180 15.81 -2.39 12.29
C ASP A 180 16.72 -1.35 11.64
N PHE A 181 16.14 -0.29 11.10
CA PHE A 181 16.92 0.84 10.56
C PHE A 181 17.78 1.48 11.65
N GLY A 182 17.23 1.68 12.86
CA GLY A 182 17.97 2.23 14.00
C GLY A 182 19.18 1.39 14.38
N HIS A 183 19.01 0.10 14.54
CA HIS A 183 20.11 -0.83 14.82
C HIS A 183 21.16 -0.88 13.72
N SER A 184 20.73 -0.79 12.45
CA SER A 184 21.63 -0.81 11.30
C SER A 184 22.45 0.48 11.17
N ILE A 185 21.85 1.64 11.45
CA ILE A 185 22.48 2.96 11.23
C ILE A 185 23.25 3.42 12.45
N PHE A 186 22.79 3.07 13.64
CA PHE A 186 23.40 3.42 14.93
C PHE A 186 23.79 2.18 15.74
N PRO A 187 24.67 1.30 15.22
CA PRO A 187 24.98 0.02 15.85
C PRO A 187 25.66 0.14 17.24
N GLU A 188 26.23 1.30 17.57
CA GLU A 188 26.83 1.55 18.88
C GLU A 188 25.89 2.25 19.88
N ALA A 189 24.78 2.85 19.38
CA ALA A 189 23.82 3.55 20.21
C ALA A 189 22.80 2.59 20.86
N GLU A 190 22.25 3.01 21.99
CA GLU A 190 21.11 2.34 22.61
C GLU A 190 19.82 2.71 21.83
N ILE A 191 19.24 1.76 21.07
CA ILE A 191 17.95 1.93 20.43
C ILE A 191 16.85 1.62 21.44
N LYS A 192 16.00 2.62 21.73
CA LYS A 192 14.88 2.51 22.65
C LYS A 192 13.56 2.49 21.92
N GLU A 193 12.80 1.45 22.14
CA GLU A 193 11.47 1.30 21.56
C GLU A 193 10.39 1.95 22.44
N TYR A 194 9.50 2.70 21.81
CA TYR A 194 8.35 3.35 22.42
C TYR A 194 7.06 2.94 21.73
N PRO A 195 5.90 2.99 22.42
CA PRO A 195 4.64 2.58 21.81
C PRO A 195 4.21 3.49 20.66
N ASP A 196 4.55 4.78 20.71
CA ASP A 196 4.21 5.74 19.65
C ASP A 196 5.24 6.87 19.55
N TRP A 197 5.15 7.64 18.42
CA TRP A 197 5.99 8.80 18.17
C TRP A 197 5.61 9.97 19.09
N ASP A 198 4.40 10.47 19.00
CA ASP A 198 3.86 11.54 19.85
C ASP A 198 2.74 10.97 20.76
N PRO A 199 2.79 11.18 22.08
CA PRO A 199 3.76 12.03 22.79
C PRO A 199 5.07 11.35 23.19
N TYR A 200 5.20 10.04 23.15
CA TYR A 200 6.22 9.31 23.89
C TYR A 200 7.67 9.63 23.47
N ILE A 201 8.02 9.46 22.21
CA ILE A 201 9.38 9.72 21.72
C ILE A 201 9.66 11.22 21.75
N VAL A 202 8.69 12.01 21.30
CA VAL A 202 8.79 13.47 21.30
C VAL A 202 9.06 14.00 22.69
N GLU A 203 8.25 13.64 23.67
CA GLU A 203 8.45 14.05 25.07
C GLU A 203 9.80 13.61 25.62
N ALA A 204 10.22 12.36 25.40
CA ALA A 204 11.51 11.83 25.85
C ALA A 204 12.70 12.61 25.23
N VAL A 205 12.57 13.07 23.98
CA VAL A 205 13.58 13.97 23.38
C VAL A 205 13.60 15.32 24.08
N PHE A 206 12.44 15.93 24.35
CA PHE A 206 12.39 17.26 25.02
C PHE A 206 12.85 17.21 26.46
N GLN A 207 12.54 16.13 27.19
CA GLN A 207 13.00 15.92 28.57
C GLN A 207 14.49 15.54 28.66
N GLY A 208 15.14 15.28 27.52
CA GLY A 208 16.54 14.88 27.46
C GLY A 208 16.80 13.44 27.90
N GLU A 209 15.78 12.61 27.94
CA GLU A 209 15.92 11.16 28.12
C GLU A 209 16.54 10.49 26.89
N LEU A 210 16.18 11.02 25.70
CA LEU A 210 16.73 10.65 24.42
C LEU A 210 17.62 11.75 23.86
N VAL A 211 18.66 11.36 23.13
CA VAL A 211 19.44 12.31 22.31
C VAL A 211 18.67 12.61 21.03
N ALA A 212 18.02 11.62 20.44
CA ALA A 212 17.21 11.81 19.24
C ALA A 212 16.03 10.85 19.19
N GLY A 213 14.95 11.27 18.50
CA GLY A 213 13.91 10.42 17.96
C GLY A 213 14.16 10.21 16.48
N TYR A 214 13.96 9.00 15.97
CA TYR A 214 14.23 8.60 14.59
C TYR A 214 12.98 8.11 13.89
N HIS A 215 12.63 8.77 12.78
CA HIS A 215 11.42 8.52 11.99
C HIS A 215 11.60 8.97 10.54
N ASP A 216 10.56 8.90 9.70
CA ASP A 216 10.59 9.49 8.37
C ASP A 216 10.41 11.00 8.39
N GLU A 217 10.65 11.61 7.21
CA GLU A 217 10.61 13.06 7.06
C GLU A 217 9.21 13.66 7.21
N ILE A 218 8.13 12.92 6.99
CA ILE A 218 6.77 13.42 7.15
C ILE A 218 6.47 13.65 8.63
N GLU A 219 6.75 12.68 9.49
CA GLU A 219 6.58 12.85 10.94
C GLU A 219 7.46 13.96 11.51
N ILE A 220 8.71 14.05 11.05
CA ILE A 220 9.61 15.15 11.47
C ILE A 220 9.09 16.51 11.03
N LYS A 221 8.63 16.64 9.78
CA LYS A 221 8.09 17.90 9.25
C LYS A 221 6.77 18.28 9.90
N LYS A 222 5.83 17.35 10.05
CA LYS A 222 4.57 17.56 10.78
C LYS A 222 4.81 18.14 12.16
N TYR A 223 5.74 17.54 12.89
CA TYR A 223 6.08 17.98 14.23
C TYR A 223 6.55 19.45 14.26
N VAL A 224 7.45 19.83 13.34
CA VAL A 224 7.95 21.22 13.24
C VAL A 224 6.83 22.20 12.87
N MET A 225 5.92 21.81 11.99
CA MET A 225 4.77 22.64 11.57
C MET A 225 3.81 22.86 12.74
N GLN A 226 3.52 21.84 13.52
CA GLN A 226 2.59 21.94 14.65
C GLN A 226 3.17 22.66 15.88
N ARG A 227 4.51 22.68 16.04
CA ARG A 227 5.20 23.21 17.23
C ARG A 227 6.43 24.06 16.85
N PRO A 228 6.25 25.22 16.23
CA PRO A 228 7.37 26.09 15.80
C PRO A 228 8.32 26.50 16.93
N GLU A 229 7.79 26.65 18.15
CA GLU A 229 8.55 27.01 19.36
C GLU A 229 9.54 25.92 19.82
N ALA A 230 9.32 24.68 19.41
CA ALA A 230 10.17 23.54 19.73
C ALA A 230 11.59 23.69 19.15
N SER A 231 11.79 24.51 18.14
CA SER A 231 13.07 24.78 17.49
C SER A 231 14.15 25.37 18.43
N ILE A 232 13.78 25.86 19.63
CA ILE A 232 14.72 26.34 20.63
C ILE A 232 15.46 25.18 21.29
N GLN A 233 14.76 24.09 21.65
CA GLN A 233 15.31 22.97 22.40
C GLN A 233 15.74 21.82 21.48
N ALA A 234 15.05 21.62 20.38
CA ALA A 234 15.31 20.57 19.43
C ALA A 234 15.76 21.12 18.08
N SER A 235 16.44 20.29 17.31
CA SER A 235 16.72 20.50 15.89
C SER A 235 16.28 19.27 15.12
N THR A 236 15.95 19.46 13.85
CA THR A 236 15.61 18.38 12.94
C THR A 236 16.70 18.18 11.90
N ALA A 237 16.87 16.96 11.46
CA ALA A 237 17.79 16.61 10.38
C ALA A 237 17.11 15.59 9.45
N ILE A 238 17.02 15.92 8.16
CA ILE A 238 16.58 14.97 7.13
C ILE A 238 17.82 14.38 6.48
N ILE A 239 17.91 13.05 6.47
CA ILE A 239 19.07 12.31 6.00
C ILE A 239 18.86 11.99 4.52
N LYS A 240 19.53 12.78 3.64
CA LYS A 240 19.27 12.75 2.20
C LYS A 240 19.54 11.39 1.53
N ASP A 241 20.51 10.66 2.04
CA ASP A 241 20.96 9.39 1.43
C ASP A 241 20.23 8.16 1.99
N LEU A 242 19.48 8.31 3.07
CA LEU A 242 18.67 7.25 3.65
C LEU A 242 17.22 7.35 3.19
N LYS A 243 16.80 6.34 2.44
CA LYS A 243 15.46 6.27 1.85
C LYS A 243 14.62 5.24 2.60
N ASP A 244 13.33 5.53 2.70
CA ASP A 244 12.29 4.63 3.13
C ASP A 244 11.29 4.43 1.99
N PRO A 245 11.42 3.36 1.19
CA PRO A 245 10.50 3.08 0.10
C PRO A 245 9.19 2.50 0.66
N ILE A 246 8.10 3.24 0.52
CA ILE A 246 6.75 2.83 0.90
C ILE A 246 6.08 2.14 -0.29
N ALA A 247 5.62 0.90 -0.10
CA ALA A 247 5.10 0.06 -1.16
C ALA A 247 3.89 -0.76 -0.72
N MET A 248 3.08 -1.17 -1.70
CA MET A 248 2.00 -2.12 -1.46
C MET A 248 2.56 -3.53 -1.34
N ALA A 249 1.96 -4.37 -0.49
CA ALA A 249 2.35 -5.77 -0.34
C ALA A 249 1.20 -6.70 -0.73
N VAL A 250 1.52 -7.80 -1.41
CA VAL A 250 0.55 -8.82 -1.83
C VAL A 250 1.02 -10.21 -1.40
N PRO A 251 0.11 -11.22 -1.31
CA PRO A 251 0.50 -12.60 -1.05
C PRO A 251 1.53 -13.12 -2.06
N TRP A 252 2.40 -14.04 -1.63
CA TRP A 252 3.49 -14.57 -2.45
C TRP A 252 3.05 -15.13 -3.81
N ASP A 253 1.87 -15.72 -3.91
CA ASP A 253 1.32 -16.33 -5.12
C ASP A 253 0.40 -15.39 -5.94
N SER A 254 0.24 -14.13 -5.54
CA SER A 254 -0.56 -13.12 -6.25
C SER A 254 0.27 -12.40 -7.30
N HIS A 255 0.78 -13.16 -8.29
CA HIS A 255 1.69 -12.64 -9.31
C HIS A 255 1.04 -11.64 -10.26
N ALA A 256 -0.17 -11.97 -10.75
CA ALA A 256 -0.85 -11.11 -11.71
C ALA A 256 -1.37 -9.82 -11.06
N LEU A 257 -1.84 -9.89 -9.81
CA LEU A 257 -2.21 -8.71 -9.05
C LEU A 257 -0.98 -7.80 -8.83
N LEU A 258 0.18 -8.38 -8.49
CA LEU A 258 1.42 -7.61 -8.34
C LEU A 258 1.82 -6.89 -9.62
N ASP A 259 1.80 -7.58 -10.76
CA ASP A 259 2.13 -7.00 -12.06
C ASP A 259 1.13 -5.90 -12.44
N TRP A 260 -0.16 -6.13 -12.20
CA TRP A 260 -1.21 -5.14 -12.42
C TRP A 260 -1.03 -3.89 -11.54
N LEU A 261 -0.73 -4.06 -10.24
CA LEU A 261 -0.46 -2.96 -9.32
C LEU A 261 0.80 -2.17 -9.72
N ASN A 262 1.84 -2.84 -10.22
CA ASN A 262 3.03 -2.15 -10.74
C ASN A 262 2.72 -1.30 -11.97
N ILE A 263 1.89 -1.78 -12.90
CA ILE A 263 1.40 -0.99 -14.04
C ILE A 263 0.57 0.20 -13.53
N TYR A 264 -0.34 -0.05 -12.58
CA TYR A 264 -1.14 1.00 -11.97
C TYR A 264 -0.28 2.12 -11.37
N ILE A 265 0.76 1.76 -10.59
CA ILE A 265 1.65 2.75 -9.98
C ILE A 265 2.38 3.57 -11.07
N GLN A 266 2.85 2.92 -12.15
CA GLN A 266 3.57 3.60 -13.23
C GLN A 266 2.69 4.58 -14.02
N GLU A 267 1.42 4.24 -14.24
CA GLU A 267 0.55 4.99 -15.14
C GLU A 267 -0.39 5.96 -14.41
N HIS A 268 -0.72 5.67 -13.14
CA HIS A 268 -1.80 6.36 -12.44
C HIS A 268 -1.41 6.90 -11.07
N ALA A 269 -0.42 6.34 -10.39
CA ALA A 269 0.05 6.94 -9.16
C ALA A 269 0.74 8.28 -9.47
N ARG A 270 0.35 9.30 -8.73
CA ARG A 270 0.98 10.62 -8.85
C ARG A 270 2.43 10.52 -8.41
N ASP A 271 3.25 11.45 -8.90
CA ASP A 271 4.63 11.60 -8.43
C ASP A 271 4.62 12.26 -7.03
N TRP A 272 4.34 11.43 -6.01
CA TRP A 272 4.25 11.84 -4.62
C TRP A 272 5.63 12.01 -4.01
N ASP A 273 5.79 13.11 -3.28
CA ASP A 273 6.88 13.34 -2.34
C ASP A 273 6.31 13.85 -1.00
N ALA A 274 7.15 13.91 0.03
CA ALA A 274 6.71 14.32 1.36
C ALA A 274 6.10 15.73 1.40
N ASP A 275 6.61 16.67 0.59
CA ASP A 275 6.13 18.04 0.58
C ASP A 275 4.74 18.15 -0.04
N LYS A 276 4.48 17.45 -1.15
CA LYS A 276 3.16 17.39 -1.77
C LYS A 276 2.12 16.74 -0.87
N VAL A 277 2.50 15.61 -0.23
CA VAL A 277 1.60 14.91 0.70
C VAL A 277 1.23 15.80 1.89
N LEU A 278 2.20 16.51 2.45
CA LEU A 278 1.95 17.44 3.56
C LEU A 278 1.12 18.65 3.13
N GLN A 279 1.36 19.20 1.93
CA GLN A 279 0.58 20.31 1.40
C GLN A 279 -0.89 19.90 1.22
N GLU A 280 -1.18 18.74 0.61
CA GLU A 280 -2.57 18.27 0.47
C GLU A 280 -3.23 18.01 1.82
N TYR A 281 -2.47 17.56 2.81
CA TYR A 281 -2.96 17.41 4.18
C TYR A 281 -3.34 18.73 4.83
N GLU A 282 -2.48 19.76 4.72
CA GLU A 282 -2.78 21.11 5.23
C GLU A 282 -4.03 21.70 4.57
N GLU A 283 -4.13 21.60 3.23
CA GLU A 283 -5.31 22.05 2.48
C GLU A 283 -6.58 21.35 2.94
N SER A 284 -6.50 20.07 3.30
CA SER A 284 -7.67 19.30 3.81
C SER A 284 -8.14 19.81 5.18
N LEU A 285 -7.22 20.19 6.07
CA LEU A 285 -7.54 20.75 7.39
C LEU A 285 -8.16 22.15 7.32
N GLU A 286 -7.77 22.97 6.33
CA GLU A 286 -8.34 24.32 6.12
C GLU A 286 -9.78 24.28 5.62
N VAL A 287 -10.16 23.23 4.88
CA VAL A 287 -11.53 23.07 4.36
C VAL A 287 -12.50 22.62 5.45
N GLU A 288 -12.00 22.00 6.52
CA GLU A 288 -12.81 21.51 7.66
C GLU A 288 -13.06 22.59 8.73
N ASN A 289 -12.33 23.71 8.71
CA ASN A 289 -12.51 24.88 9.59
C ASN A 289 -13.35 25.99 8.92
#